data_e5d80ec4fe288a2a0b961fb4bdc21871
#
_entry.id   e5d80ec4fe288a2a0b961fb4bdc21871
#
_cell.length_a   1.000
_cell.length_b   1.000
_cell.length_c   1.000
_cell.angle_alpha   90.00
_cell.angle_beta   90.00
_cell.angle_gamma   90.00
#
_symmetry.space_group_name_H-M   'P 1'
#
loop_
_entity.id
_entity.type
_entity.pdbx_description
1 polymer ?
#
loop_
_entity_poly.entity_id
_entity_poly.type
_entity_poly.pdbx_seq_one_letter_code
_entity_poly.pdbx_strand_id
1 'polypeptide(L)'
;MIALKIQECEEAGMTFEEVIQTVEEYIESQKLYFVLETLETLKKNGRLKGVKALVASALNIKPVMGATPEGTIYQIGQARGIKKALAKMTEMAAEGIQCGENKILGIAHCNCRERAEAVAEMIKEKKK
;
A
#
# COMPACT_ATOMS: atom_id res chain seq x y z
N MET A 1 -10.04 4.30 5.96
CA MET A 1 -9.73 3.20 6.90
C MET A 1 -9.65 3.70 8.34
N ILE A 2 -8.92 4.80 8.63
CA ILE A 2 -8.86 5.37 9.99
C ILE A 2 -10.27 5.73 10.53
N ALA A 3 -11.11 6.39 9.73
CA ALA A 3 -12.47 6.73 10.15
C ALA A 3 -13.33 5.49 10.51
N LEU A 4 -13.18 4.39 9.77
CA LEU A 4 -13.87 3.14 10.10
C LEU A 4 -13.36 2.54 11.41
N LYS A 5 -12.06 2.67 11.71
CA LYS A 5 -11.51 2.21 12.99
C LYS A 5 -12.00 3.05 14.16
N ILE A 6 -12.11 4.37 13.98
CA ILE A 6 -12.72 5.26 14.99
C ILE A 6 -14.17 4.86 15.26
N GLN A 7 -14.96 4.65 14.21
CA GLN A 7 -16.35 4.21 14.33
C GLN A 7 -16.45 2.87 15.10
N GLU A 8 -15.61 1.90 14.77
CA GLU A 8 -15.55 0.60 15.47
C GLU A 8 -15.28 0.78 16.97
N CYS A 9 -14.34 1.66 17.32
CA CYS A 9 -14.03 1.96 18.72
C CYS A 9 -15.19 2.65 19.44
N GLU A 10 -15.86 3.58 18.77
CA GLU A 10 -17.04 4.27 19.31
C GLU A 10 -18.20 3.28 19.54
N GLU A 11 -18.49 2.42 18.57
CA GLU A 11 -19.52 1.39 18.68
C GLU A 11 -19.21 0.36 19.80
N ALA A 12 -17.92 0.15 20.09
CA ALA A 12 -17.47 -0.69 21.21
C ALA A 12 -17.57 0.03 22.58
N GLY A 13 -17.97 1.29 22.62
CA GLY A 13 -18.13 2.08 23.84
C GLY A 13 -16.82 2.49 24.51
N MET A 14 -15.74 2.60 23.74
CA MET A 14 -14.43 3.02 24.25
C MET A 14 -14.46 4.49 24.69
N THR A 15 -13.69 4.84 25.71
CA THR A 15 -13.45 6.22 26.12
C THR A 15 -12.63 6.96 25.06
N PHE A 16 -12.64 8.28 25.11
CA PHE A 16 -11.89 9.11 24.16
C PHE A 16 -10.38 8.78 24.16
N GLU A 17 -9.79 8.59 25.33
CA GLU A 17 -8.39 8.23 25.51
C GLU A 17 -8.07 6.86 24.92
N GLU A 18 -8.94 5.87 25.12
CA GLU A 18 -8.80 4.53 24.53
C GLU A 18 -8.92 4.56 23.00
N VAL A 19 -9.81 5.38 22.46
CA VAL A 19 -9.95 5.59 21.01
C VAL A 19 -8.65 6.17 20.43
N ILE A 20 -8.08 7.19 21.04
CA ILE A 20 -6.83 7.81 20.58
C ILE A 20 -5.72 6.75 20.54
N GLN A 21 -5.48 6.05 21.64
CA GLN A 21 -4.43 5.04 21.71
C GLN A 21 -4.63 3.94 20.65
N THR A 22 -5.83 3.39 20.55
CA THR A 22 -6.15 2.33 19.59
C THR A 22 -5.96 2.78 18.14
N VAL A 23 -6.34 4.02 17.83
CA VAL A 23 -6.20 4.57 16.47
C VAL A 23 -4.75 4.89 16.13
N GLU A 24 -3.95 5.38 17.08
CA GLU A 24 -2.50 5.59 16.89
C GLU A 24 -1.79 4.26 16.60
N GLU A 25 -2.03 3.23 17.39
CA GLU A 25 -1.49 1.88 17.15
C GLU A 25 -1.93 1.33 15.78
N TYR A 26 -3.19 1.56 15.40
CA TYR A 26 -3.72 1.17 14.09
C TYR A 26 -3.00 1.91 12.95
N ILE A 27 -2.75 3.21 13.08
CA ILE A 27 -2.02 4.01 12.09
C ILE A 27 -0.59 3.47 11.92
N GLU A 28 0.12 3.19 13.00
CA GLU A 28 1.48 2.63 12.96
C GLU A 28 1.53 1.24 12.32
N SER A 29 0.47 0.45 12.48
CA SER A 29 0.36 -0.88 11.88
C SER A 29 0.09 -0.87 10.38
N GLN A 30 -0.32 0.27 9.81
CA GLN A 30 -0.67 0.37 8.39
C GLN A 30 0.56 0.24 7.49
N LYS A 31 0.39 -0.48 6.39
CA LYS A 31 1.40 -0.59 5.34
C LYS A 31 0.80 -0.10 4.02
N LEU A 32 1.54 0.71 3.32
CA LEU A 32 1.17 1.21 2.00
C LEU A 32 2.07 0.59 0.94
N TYR A 33 1.44 0.01 -0.08
CA TYR A 33 2.10 -0.51 -1.27
C TYR A 33 1.41 0.04 -2.50
N PHE A 34 2.16 0.45 -3.51
CA PHE A 34 1.56 0.88 -4.77
C PHE A 34 2.50 0.70 -5.95
N VAL A 35 1.91 0.56 -7.13
CA VAL A 35 2.59 0.55 -8.43
C VAL A 35 1.91 1.58 -9.32
N LEU A 36 2.70 2.35 -10.04
CA LEU A 36 2.22 3.36 -10.98
C LEU A 36 2.61 3.00 -12.41
N GLU A 37 1.72 3.28 -13.35
CA GLU A 37 1.99 3.14 -14.78
C GLU A 37 3.15 4.06 -15.21
N THR A 38 3.18 5.28 -14.69
CA THR A 38 4.22 6.28 -14.90
C THR A 38 4.57 7.02 -13.61
N LEU A 39 5.81 7.40 -13.47
CA LEU A 39 6.30 8.20 -12.34
C LEU A 39 6.27 9.72 -12.61
N GLU A 40 5.79 10.15 -13.78
CA GLU A 40 5.79 11.57 -14.16
C GLU A 40 5.02 12.45 -13.18
N THR A 41 3.87 11.98 -12.69
CA THR A 41 3.07 12.71 -11.71
C THR A 41 3.83 12.93 -10.40
N LEU A 42 4.48 11.90 -9.88
CA LEU A 42 5.32 12.02 -8.68
C LEU A 42 6.51 12.96 -8.91
N LYS A 43 7.12 12.89 -10.11
CA LYS A 43 8.22 13.78 -10.50
C LYS A 43 7.76 15.23 -10.54
N LYS A 44 6.64 15.53 -11.20
CA LYS A 44 6.07 16.89 -11.28
C LYS A 44 5.70 17.45 -9.90
N ASN A 45 5.23 16.59 -8.99
CA ASN A 45 4.89 16.98 -7.62
C ASN A 45 6.08 16.99 -6.65
N GLY A 46 7.31 16.83 -7.11
CA GLY A 46 8.52 16.87 -6.29
C GLY A 46 8.67 15.72 -5.29
N ARG A 47 7.84 14.67 -5.40
CA ARG A 47 7.80 13.53 -4.46
C ARG A 47 8.73 12.37 -4.83
N LEU A 48 9.64 12.57 -5.80
CA LEU A 48 10.64 11.57 -6.23
C LEU A 48 12.04 11.82 -5.67
N LYS A 49 12.21 12.57 -4.59
CA LYS A 49 13.55 12.94 -4.08
C LYS A 49 14.45 11.72 -3.76
N GLY A 50 13.88 10.57 -3.43
CA GLY A 50 14.61 9.32 -3.17
C GLY A 50 14.70 8.33 -4.35
N VAL A 51 14.07 8.62 -5.49
CA VAL A 51 13.85 7.65 -6.58
C VAL A 51 14.56 8.06 -7.89
N LYS A 52 15.45 9.05 -7.82
CA LYS A 52 16.12 9.65 -9.01
C LYS A 52 16.89 8.65 -9.89
N ALA A 53 17.38 7.56 -9.31
CA ALA A 53 18.15 6.54 -10.06
C ALA A 53 17.28 5.65 -10.96
N LEU A 54 15.98 5.61 -10.75
CA LEU A 54 15.07 4.68 -11.41
C LEU A 54 14.51 5.15 -12.75
N VAL A 55 14.46 6.46 -12.95
CA VAL A 55 13.85 7.06 -14.14
C VAL A 55 14.76 6.90 -15.38
N ALA A 56 16.01 6.53 -15.17
CA ALA A 56 17.03 6.60 -16.22
C ALA A 56 17.36 5.26 -16.90
N SER A 57 16.93 4.10 -16.40
CA SER A 57 17.74 2.94 -16.74
C SER A 57 17.11 1.72 -17.39
N ALA A 58 15.83 1.58 -17.62
CA ALA A 58 15.40 0.44 -18.45
C ALA A 58 13.98 0.56 -19.01
N LEU A 59 13.85 0.22 -20.26
CA LEU A 59 12.57 0.10 -20.95
C LEU A 59 11.63 -0.83 -20.15
N ASN A 60 10.46 -0.28 -19.74
CA ASN A 60 9.38 -1.02 -19.09
C ASN A 60 9.65 -1.56 -17.67
N ILE A 61 10.60 -0.99 -16.92
CA ILE A 61 10.72 -1.28 -15.49
C ILE A 61 9.68 -0.47 -14.72
N LYS A 62 8.91 -1.18 -13.88
CA LYS A 62 7.89 -0.59 -13.01
C LYS A 62 8.33 -0.79 -11.55
N PRO A 63 8.54 0.29 -10.79
CA PRO A 63 8.87 0.19 -9.37
C PRO A 63 7.64 -0.19 -8.55
N VAL A 64 7.88 -0.98 -7.51
CA VAL A 64 6.96 -1.17 -6.39
C VAL A 64 7.37 -0.21 -5.31
N MET A 65 6.42 0.59 -4.86
CA MET A 65 6.64 1.71 -3.96
C MET A 65 5.95 1.46 -2.61
N GLY A 66 6.49 2.08 -1.58
CA GLY A 66 5.89 2.15 -0.25
C GLY A 66 6.03 3.56 0.32
N ALA A 67 5.57 3.75 1.54
CA ALA A 67 5.78 4.98 2.31
C ALA A 67 6.29 4.67 3.72
N THR A 68 7.16 5.54 4.24
CA THR A 68 7.59 5.51 5.63
C THR A 68 6.49 6.08 6.55
N PRO A 69 6.55 5.87 7.87
CA PRO A 69 5.63 6.50 8.81
C PRO A 69 5.58 8.03 8.70
N GLU A 70 6.70 8.66 8.32
CA GLU A 70 6.81 10.10 8.10
C GLU A 70 6.22 10.56 6.76
N GLY A 71 5.65 9.64 5.97
CA GLY A 71 5.03 9.94 4.68
C GLY A 71 6.01 10.08 3.51
N THR A 72 7.28 9.67 3.68
CA THR A 72 8.25 9.67 2.57
C THR A 72 8.04 8.46 1.68
N ILE A 73 7.85 8.71 0.38
CA ILE A 73 7.73 7.66 -0.63
C ILE A 73 9.11 7.10 -0.96
N TYR A 74 9.24 5.78 -0.95
CA TYR A 74 10.46 5.08 -1.34
C TYR A 74 10.17 3.82 -2.15
N GLN A 75 11.18 3.34 -2.87
CA GLN A 75 11.07 2.11 -3.63
C GLN A 75 11.41 0.90 -2.75
N ILE A 76 10.55 -0.09 -2.81
CA ILE A 76 10.70 -1.37 -2.10
C ILE A 76 11.03 -2.53 -3.02
N GLY A 77 10.78 -2.37 -4.32
CA GLY A 77 11.08 -3.38 -5.31
C GLY A 77 10.87 -2.88 -6.74
N GLN A 78 11.09 -3.75 -7.70
CA GLN A 78 10.82 -3.45 -9.12
C GLN A 78 10.59 -4.73 -9.91
N ALA A 79 9.90 -4.61 -11.04
CA ALA A 79 9.74 -5.69 -12.00
C ALA A 79 9.57 -5.15 -13.43
N ARG A 80 9.79 -5.99 -14.42
CA ARG A 80 9.57 -5.63 -15.82
C ARG A 80 8.09 -5.80 -16.18
N GLY A 81 7.45 -4.69 -16.53
CA GLY A 81 6.03 -4.62 -16.88
C GLY A 81 5.09 -4.59 -15.69
N ILE A 82 3.91 -4.03 -15.93
CA ILE A 82 2.92 -3.75 -14.88
C ILE A 82 2.41 -5.04 -14.21
N LYS A 83 2.16 -6.10 -14.96
CA LYS A 83 1.66 -7.37 -14.41
C LYS A 83 2.61 -7.98 -13.39
N LYS A 84 3.91 -8.04 -13.71
CA LYS A 84 4.93 -8.58 -12.80
C LYS A 84 5.16 -7.66 -11.59
N ALA A 85 5.05 -6.34 -11.77
CA ALA A 85 5.16 -5.40 -10.66
C ALA A 85 3.98 -5.53 -9.68
N LEU A 86 2.76 -5.70 -10.18
CA LEU A 86 1.58 -5.96 -9.35
C LEU A 86 1.69 -7.30 -8.61
N ALA A 87 2.13 -8.37 -9.28
CA ALA A 87 2.36 -9.67 -8.63
C ALA A 87 3.41 -9.56 -7.50
N LYS A 88 4.52 -8.88 -7.76
CA LYS A 88 5.55 -8.62 -6.73
C LYS A 88 5.03 -7.79 -5.56
N MET A 89 4.26 -6.74 -5.84
CA MET A 89 3.59 -5.94 -4.81
C MET A 89 2.67 -6.81 -3.95
N THR A 90 1.90 -7.69 -4.57
CA THR A 90 1.00 -8.63 -3.91
C THR A 90 1.74 -9.59 -2.98
N GLU A 91 2.90 -10.10 -3.40
CA GLU A 91 3.77 -10.94 -2.57
C GLU A 91 4.23 -10.20 -1.33
N MET A 92 4.79 -9.01 -1.51
CA MET A 92 5.28 -8.18 -0.41
C MET A 92 4.15 -7.77 0.55
N ALA A 93 2.97 -7.44 0.03
CA ALA A 93 1.79 -7.15 0.85
C ALA A 93 1.32 -8.37 1.65
N ALA A 94 1.29 -9.54 1.03
CA ALA A 94 0.91 -10.79 1.70
C ALA A 94 1.92 -11.21 2.79
N GLU A 95 3.21 -11.05 2.56
CA GLU A 95 4.27 -11.30 3.55
C GLU A 95 4.17 -10.35 4.76
N GLY A 96 3.76 -9.10 4.53
CA GLY A 96 3.58 -8.09 5.58
C GLY A 96 2.35 -8.31 6.46
N ILE A 97 1.46 -9.24 6.10
CA ILE A 97 0.28 -9.59 6.90
C ILE A 97 0.62 -10.84 7.71
N GLN A 98 0.76 -10.72 9.02
CA GLN A 98 1.01 -11.87 9.89
C GLN A 98 -0.21 -12.79 9.94
N CYS A 99 0.03 -14.11 10.02
CA CYS A 99 -1.03 -15.09 10.08
C CYS A 99 -1.86 -14.90 11.36
N GLY A 100 -3.20 -14.86 11.24
CA GLY A 100 -4.11 -14.73 12.38
C GLY A 100 -4.53 -13.29 12.72
N GLU A 101 -4.02 -12.28 12.04
CA GLU A 101 -4.48 -10.90 12.24
C GLU A 101 -5.66 -10.57 11.31
N ASN A 102 -6.75 -10.07 11.90
CA ASN A 102 -7.86 -9.47 11.15
C ASN A 102 -7.45 -8.10 10.62
N LYS A 103 -6.76 -8.07 9.47
CA LYS A 103 -6.39 -6.83 8.80
C LYS A 103 -7.34 -6.49 7.66
N ILE A 104 -7.71 -5.24 7.56
CA ILE A 104 -8.53 -4.73 6.47
C ILE A 104 -7.61 -4.40 5.29
N LEU A 105 -7.90 -4.98 4.12
CA LEU A 105 -7.24 -4.64 2.88
C LEU A 105 -8.04 -3.56 2.14
N GLY A 106 -7.47 -2.37 2.00
CA GLY A 106 -7.99 -1.31 1.15
C GLY A 106 -7.26 -1.30 -0.19
N ILE A 107 -7.98 -1.35 -1.29
CA ILE A 107 -7.43 -1.23 -2.65
C ILE A 107 -8.01 0.00 -3.32
N ALA A 108 -7.16 0.93 -3.72
CA ALA A 108 -7.53 2.09 -4.53
C ALA A 108 -6.93 1.98 -5.93
N HIS A 109 -7.65 2.47 -6.93
CA HIS A 109 -7.18 2.45 -8.32
C HIS A 109 -7.59 3.71 -9.08
N CYS A 110 -6.80 4.08 -10.10
CA CYS A 110 -7.10 5.15 -11.05
C CYS A 110 -7.54 4.53 -12.38
N ASN A 111 -8.86 4.41 -12.56
CA ASN A 111 -9.49 3.89 -13.80
C ASN A 111 -8.91 2.55 -14.30
N CYS A 112 -8.56 1.64 -13.38
CA CYS A 112 -8.02 0.31 -13.71
C CYS A 112 -8.61 -0.79 -12.81
N ARG A 113 -9.94 -0.86 -12.77
CA ARG A 113 -10.73 -1.75 -11.90
C ARG A 113 -10.32 -3.22 -12.06
N GLU A 114 -10.16 -3.70 -13.28
CA GLU A 114 -9.77 -5.10 -13.56
C GLU A 114 -8.44 -5.47 -12.88
N ARG A 115 -7.46 -4.55 -12.88
CA ARG A 115 -6.18 -4.76 -12.20
C ARG A 115 -6.33 -4.78 -10.67
N ALA A 116 -7.20 -3.94 -10.13
CA ALA A 116 -7.47 -3.90 -8.70
C ALA A 116 -8.15 -5.19 -8.23
N GLU A 117 -9.14 -5.68 -8.99
CA GLU A 117 -9.81 -6.95 -8.72
C GLU A 117 -8.83 -8.14 -8.82
N ALA A 118 -7.97 -8.16 -9.84
CA ALA A 118 -6.94 -9.19 -9.96
C ALA A 118 -5.96 -9.20 -8.76
N VAL A 119 -5.56 -8.03 -8.26
CA VAL A 119 -4.73 -7.91 -7.06
C VAL A 119 -5.47 -8.43 -5.83
N ALA A 120 -6.76 -8.11 -5.69
CA ALA A 120 -7.57 -8.60 -4.57
C ALA A 120 -7.63 -10.14 -4.55
N GLU A 121 -7.88 -10.76 -5.70
CA GLU A 121 -7.92 -12.23 -5.80
C GLU A 121 -6.54 -12.86 -5.51
N MET A 122 -5.46 -12.32 -6.06
CA MET A 122 -4.10 -12.80 -5.76
C MET A 122 -3.76 -12.76 -4.26
N ILE A 123 -4.22 -11.73 -3.54
CA ILE A 123 -3.99 -11.64 -2.08
C ILE A 123 -4.84 -12.66 -1.33
N LYS A 124 -6.11 -12.85 -1.71
CA LYS A 124 -6.99 -13.88 -1.12
C LYS A 124 -6.43 -15.29 -1.29
N GLU A 125 -5.90 -15.62 -2.47
CA GLU A 125 -5.31 -16.93 -2.75
C GLU A 125 -4.08 -17.21 -1.88
N LYS A 126 -3.25 -16.22 -1.62
CA LYS A 126 -2.06 -16.36 -0.78
C LYS A 126 -2.37 -16.48 0.72
N LYS A 127 -3.60 -16.18 1.13
CA LYS A 127 -4.06 -16.22 2.54
C LYS A 127 -4.92 -17.46 2.87
N LYS A 128 -5.19 -18.31 1.92
CA LYS A 128 -5.76 -19.66 2.14
C LYS A 128 -4.68 -20.63 2.63
#